data_57de2c4bbe5135365398851e65555329
#
_entry.id   57de2c4bbe5135365398851e65555329
#
_cell.length_a   1.000
_cell.length_b   1.000
_cell.length_c   1.000
_cell.angle_alpha   90.00
_cell.angle_beta   90.00
_cell.angle_gamma   90.00
#
_symmetry.space_group_name_H-M   'P 1'
#
loop_
_entity.id
_entity.type
_entity.pdbx_description
1 polymer ?
#
loop_
_entity_poly.entity_id
_entity_poly.type
_entity_poly.pdbx_seq_one_letter_code
_entity_poly.pdbx_strand_id
1 'polypeptide(L)'
;MNIIERTKNGVTFFQSDGIDAAGGAVHGFSTRKGGVSQGMWESLNLGPSRGDDPDHVRENYRRFFAAIGADGRQAAMTNQVHGGAVRCVTTADLHGDPCGRVGYEADGLMTDLPGVALVIYSADCIPILFYDPSRRVIA
;
A
#
# COMPACT_ATOMS: atom_id res chain seq x y z
N MET A 1 16.65 -14.07 0.37
CA MET A 1 15.57 -13.05 0.46
C MET A 1 14.90 -13.21 1.80
N ASN A 2 14.97 -12.18 2.63
CA ASN A 2 14.40 -12.17 3.97
C ASN A 2 13.36 -11.05 4.07
N ILE A 3 12.40 -11.25 4.97
CA ILE A 3 11.46 -10.20 5.38
C ILE A 3 11.99 -9.58 6.67
N ILE A 4 12.17 -8.26 6.66
CA ILE A 4 12.79 -7.51 7.74
C ILE A 4 11.76 -6.56 8.36
N GLU A 5 11.59 -6.63 9.68
CA GLU A 5 10.82 -5.64 10.42
C GLU A 5 11.61 -4.34 10.55
N ARG A 6 10.97 -3.23 10.28
CA ARG A 6 11.51 -1.88 10.43
C ARG A 6 10.57 -1.01 11.23
N THR A 7 11.13 -0.04 11.93
CA THR A 7 10.35 1.02 12.57
C THR A 7 10.95 2.38 12.18
N LYS A 8 10.13 3.25 11.62
CA LYS A 8 10.52 4.61 11.26
C LYS A 8 9.39 5.57 11.60
N ASN A 9 9.72 6.68 12.27
CA ASN A 9 8.76 7.69 12.72
C ASN A 9 7.60 7.10 13.55
N GLY A 10 7.87 6.06 14.35
CA GLY A 10 6.89 5.36 15.16
C GLY A 10 6.02 4.34 14.42
N VAL A 11 6.12 4.26 13.10
CA VAL A 11 5.40 3.26 12.28
C VAL A 11 6.25 2.01 12.12
N THR A 12 5.66 0.85 12.43
CA THR A 12 6.31 -0.46 12.25
C THR A 12 5.75 -1.16 11.01
N PHE A 13 6.62 -1.67 10.16
CA PHE A 13 6.29 -2.32 8.89
C PHE A 13 7.33 -3.38 8.52
N PHE A 14 6.99 -4.20 7.52
CA PHE A 14 7.91 -5.20 6.97
C PHE A 14 8.37 -4.84 5.55
N GLN A 15 9.61 -5.16 5.23
CA GLN A 15 10.20 -5.01 3.90
C GLN A 15 10.98 -6.27 3.48
N SER A 16 11.11 -6.47 2.17
CA SER A 16 11.98 -7.51 1.59
C SER A 16 13.36 -6.94 1.31
N ASP A 17 14.41 -7.56 1.85
CA ASP A 17 15.80 -7.21 1.53
C ASP A 17 16.11 -7.40 0.04
N GLY A 18 15.43 -8.33 -0.63
CA GLY A 18 15.62 -8.60 -2.06
C GLY A 18 15.12 -7.46 -2.94
N ILE A 19 13.97 -6.85 -2.63
CA ILE A 19 13.47 -5.68 -3.36
C ILE A 19 14.33 -4.46 -3.05
N ASP A 20 14.72 -4.25 -1.79
CA ASP A 20 15.64 -3.18 -1.39
C ASP A 20 16.98 -3.26 -2.14
N ALA A 21 17.56 -4.46 -2.25
CA ALA A 21 18.83 -4.68 -2.93
C ALA A 21 18.74 -4.46 -4.45
N ALA A 22 17.58 -4.75 -5.06
CA ALA A 22 17.36 -4.48 -6.48
C ALA A 22 17.30 -2.98 -6.79
N GLY A 23 16.89 -2.16 -5.81
CA GLY A 23 16.79 -0.70 -5.93
C GLY A 23 15.70 -0.25 -6.91
N GLY A 24 15.35 1.03 -6.88
CA GLY A 24 14.40 1.64 -7.83
C GLY A 24 12.92 1.48 -7.48
N ALA A 25 12.55 0.60 -6.58
CA ALA A 25 11.20 0.49 -6.02
C ALA A 25 11.23 0.68 -4.49
N VAL A 26 10.16 1.27 -3.95
CA VAL A 26 9.89 1.28 -2.51
C VAL A 26 8.70 0.39 -2.23
N HIS A 27 8.70 -0.27 -1.10
CA HIS A 27 7.62 -1.17 -0.73
C HIS A 27 7.48 -1.25 0.79
N GLY A 28 6.40 -1.78 1.27
CA GLY A 28 6.19 -2.04 2.68
C GLY A 28 4.89 -2.79 2.93
N PHE A 29 4.92 -3.67 3.91
CA PHE A 29 3.73 -4.31 4.45
C PHE A 29 3.47 -3.73 5.83
N SER A 30 2.33 -3.06 6.02
CA SER A 30 2.00 -2.39 7.27
C SER A 30 1.74 -3.37 8.40
N THR A 31 2.07 -2.95 9.62
CA THR A 31 1.51 -3.55 10.83
C THR A 31 0.40 -2.65 11.36
N ARG A 32 -0.20 -2.99 12.48
CA ARG A 32 -1.17 -2.12 13.13
C ARG A 32 -0.57 -1.01 14.01
N LYS A 33 0.77 -0.87 14.05
CA LYS A 33 1.47 0.03 14.97
C LYS A 33 1.87 1.36 14.31
N GLY A 34 1.63 2.46 15.02
CA GLY A 34 2.15 3.79 14.65
C GLY A 34 1.14 4.74 14.01
N GLY A 35 -0.14 4.40 14.04
CA GLY A 35 -1.23 5.25 13.56
C GLY A 35 -1.87 6.12 14.64
N VAL A 36 -3.00 6.73 14.28
CA VAL A 36 -3.81 7.62 15.13
C VAL A 36 -5.20 7.07 15.43
N SER A 37 -5.62 6.02 14.76
CA SER A 37 -6.93 5.40 14.99
C SER A 37 -7.05 4.86 16.42
N GLN A 38 -8.27 4.83 16.95
CA GLN A 38 -8.55 4.49 18.34
C GLN A 38 -9.53 3.31 18.44
N GLY A 39 -9.63 2.74 19.63
CA GLY A 39 -10.57 1.67 19.92
C GLY A 39 -10.25 0.41 19.13
N MET A 40 -11.25 -0.14 18.45
CA MET A 40 -11.08 -1.39 17.69
C MET A 40 -10.16 -1.25 16.46
N TRP A 41 -9.92 -0.02 15.98
CA TRP A 41 -9.04 0.28 14.85
C TRP A 41 -7.61 0.64 15.26
N GLU A 42 -7.28 0.58 16.54
CA GLU A 42 -5.96 0.98 17.06
C GLU A 42 -4.83 0.14 16.44
N SER A 43 -3.82 0.80 15.89
CA SER A 43 -3.69 2.25 15.70
C SER A 43 -3.51 2.65 14.23
N LEU A 44 -2.89 1.82 13.39
CA LEU A 44 -2.57 2.11 11.98
C LEU A 44 -3.60 1.44 11.06
N ASN A 45 -4.88 1.79 11.23
CA ASN A 45 -5.91 1.32 10.30
C ASN A 45 -5.77 2.03 8.95
N LEU A 46 -5.62 1.25 7.88
CA LEU A 46 -5.54 1.71 6.50
C LEU A 46 -6.78 1.34 5.68
N GLY A 47 -7.76 0.68 6.30
CA GLY A 47 -8.99 0.25 5.64
C GLY A 47 -10.07 1.35 5.64
N PRO A 48 -10.36 2.03 4.52
CA PRO A 48 -11.27 3.19 4.50
C PRO A 48 -12.74 2.80 4.71
N SER A 49 -13.10 1.55 4.48
CA SER A 49 -14.50 1.08 4.55
C SER A 49 -14.83 0.32 5.84
N ARG A 50 -14.05 0.49 6.91
CA ARG A 50 -14.20 -0.28 8.16
C ARG A 50 -14.92 0.48 9.28
N GLY A 51 -15.44 1.68 9.00
CA GLY A 51 -16.19 2.48 9.98
C GLY A 51 -15.33 3.34 10.91
N ASP A 52 -14.03 3.45 10.64
CA ASP A 52 -13.13 4.39 11.30
C ASP A 52 -13.37 5.83 10.80
N ASP A 53 -12.86 6.80 11.53
CA ASP A 53 -12.83 8.21 11.11
C ASP A 53 -11.97 8.33 9.83
N PRO A 54 -12.53 8.84 8.71
CA PRO A 54 -11.77 9.02 7.48
C PRO A 54 -10.51 9.89 7.63
N ASP A 55 -10.50 10.85 8.55
CA ASP A 55 -9.33 11.70 8.78
C ASP A 55 -8.22 10.93 9.51
N HIS A 56 -8.57 10.00 10.39
CA HIS A 56 -7.61 9.06 10.97
C HIS A 56 -7.00 8.16 9.89
N VAL A 57 -7.82 7.62 9.00
CA VAL A 57 -7.34 6.77 7.90
C VAL A 57 -6.39 7.55 6.98
N ARG A 58 -6.72 8.79 6.60
CA ARG A 58 -5.85 9.66 5.79
C ARG A 58 -4.51 9.93 6.47
N GLU A 59 -4.54 10.25 7.76
CA GLU A 59 -3.31 10.47 8.54
C GLU A 59 -2.48 9.20 8.66
N ASN A 60 -3.11 8.03 8.82
CA ASN A 60 -2.42 6.75 8.84
C ASN A 60 -1.72 6.46 7.51
N TYR A 61 -2.36 6.74 6.38
CA TYR A 61 -1.73 6.63 5.06
C TYR A 61 -0.53 7.57 4.93
N ARG A 62 -0.69 8.83 5.34
CA ARG A 62 0.42 9.79 5.31
C ARG A 62 1.62 9.29 6.12
N ARG A 63 1.38 8.78 7.33
CA ARG A 63 2.43 8.23 8.20
C ARG A 63 3.10 7.01 7.59
N PHE A 64 2.31 6.07 7.10
CA PHE A 64 2.84 4.85 6.52
C PHE A 64 3.67 5.14 5.26
N PHE A 65 3.16 5.97 4.35
CA PHE A 65 3.88 6.36 3.13
C PHE A 65 5.19 7.09 3.44
N ALA A 66 5.19 8.01 4.40
CA ALA A 66 6.42 8.67 4.86
C ALA A 66 7.42 7.67 5.50
N ALA A 67 6.93 6.69 6.23
CA ALA A 67 7.79 5.68 6.86
C ALA A 67 8.51 4.80 5.82
N ILE A 68 7.82 4.36 4.79
CA ILE A 68 8.39 3.52 3.72
C ILE A 68 9.13 4.31 2.63
N GLY A 69 9.07 5.64 2.63
CA GLY A 69 9.68 6.50 1.59
C GLY A 69 8.83 6.63 0.33
N ALA A 70 7.51 6.53 0.47
CA ALA A 70 6.53 6.70 -0.59
C ALA A 70 5.72 7.99 -0.47
N ASP A 71 6.12 8.92 0.40
CA ASP A 71 5.46 10.22 0.58
C ASP A 71 5.42 11.01 -0.74
N GLY A 72 4.30 11.70 -0.96
CA GLY A 72 4.06 12.45 -2.18
C GLY A 72 3.70 11.61 -3.41
N ARG A 73 3.66 10.27 -3.31
CA ARG A 73 3.23 9.40 -4.41
C ARG A 73 1.71 9.36 -4.51
N GLN A 74 1.22 9.25 -5.74
CA GLN A 74 -0.20 9.00 -5.98
C GLN A 74 -0.48 7.50 -5.81
N ALA A 75 -1.59 7.18 -5.14
CA ALA A 75 -1.98 5.80 -4.91
C ALA A 75 -2.97 5.30 -5.96
N ALA A 76 -2.80 4.06 -6.38
CA ALA A 76 -3.81 3.26 -7.05
C ALA A 76 -4.28 2.16 -6.10
N MET A 77 -5.58 2.07 -5.93
CA MET A 77 -6.26 1.12 -5.07
C MET A 77 -7.23 0.29 -5.89
N THR A 78 -7.75 -0.78 -5.31
CA THR A 78 -8.73 -1.63 -5.97
C THR A 78 -9.82 -2.08 -5.01
N ASN A 79 -11.00 -2.34 -5.56
CA ASN A 79 -12.04 -3.08 -4.87
C ASN A 79 -11.79 -4.58 -5.07
N GLN A 80 -11.24 -5.24 -4.03
CA GLN A 80 -10.88 -6.66 -4.07
C GLN A 80 -12.13 -7.52 -3.88
N VAL A 81 -12.32 -8.49 -4.77
CA VAL A 81 -13.50 -9.36 -4.83
C VAL A 81 -13.15 -10.85 -4.73
N HIS A 82 -11.91 -11.19 -4.41
CA HIS A 82 -11.35 -12.55 -4.36
C HIS A 82 -11.43 -13.25 -5.72
N GLY A 83 -11.16 -12.51 -6.79
CA GLY A 83 -11.11 -12.99 -8.15
C GLY A 83 -9.67 -13.15 -8.67
N GLY A 84 -9.53 -13.34 -9.99
CA GLY A 84 -8.24 -13.47 -10.66
C GLY A 84 -7.85 -12.27 -11.53
N ALA A 85 -8.60 -11.16 -11.47
CA ALA A 85 -8.34 -10.00 -12.32
C ALA A 85 -7.11 -9.21 -11.83
N VAL A 86 -6.21 -8.87 -12.77
CA VAL A 86 -5.09 -7.96 -12.55
C VAL A 86 -5.29 -6.71 -13.40
N ARG A 87 -5.31 -5.55 -12.75
CA ARG A 87 -5.44 -4.25 -13.41
C ARG A 87 -4.07 -3.70 -13.80
N CYS A 88 -3.88 -3.39 -15.08
CA CYS A 88 -2.78 -2.53 -15.50
C CYS A 88 -3.16 -1.08 -15.19
N VAL A 89 -2.51 -0.50 -14.19
CA VAL A 89 -2.83 0.83 -13.65
C VAL A 89 -2.29 1.91 -14.59
N THR A 90 -3.17 2.85 -14.92
CA THR A 90 -2.87 4.05 -15.70
C THR A 90 -3.07 5.30 -14.86
N THR A 91 -2.76 6.47 -15.40
CA THR A 91 -2.97 7.76 -14.71
C THR A 91 -4.45 8.01 -14.35
N ALA A 92 -5.40 7.41 -15.09
CA ALA A 92 -6.82 7.52 -14.82
C ALA A 92 -7.28 6.75 -13.57
N ASP A 93 -6.46 5.82 -13.09
CA ASP A 93 -6.75 4.96 -11.93
C ASP A 93 -6.18 5.54 -10.62
N LEU A 94 -5.50 6.71 -10.66
CA LEU A 94 -4.84 7.27 -9.50
C LEU A 94 -5.81 8.04 -8.60
N HIS A 95 -5.67 7.82 -7.31
CA HIS A 95 -6.53 8.44 -6.30
C HIS A 95 -5.72 9.41 -5.44
N GLY A 96 -6.21 10.63 -5.31
CA GLY A 96 -5.64 11.63 -4.40
C GLY A 96 -6.06 11.42 -2.94
N ASP A 97 -7.17 10.72 -2.71
CA ASP A 97 -7.73 10.44 -1.39
C ASP A 97 -7.83 8.93 -1.17
N PRO A 98 -7.15 8.36 -0.16
CA PRO A 98 -7.24 6.92 0.15
C PRO A 98 -8.63 6.48 0.60
N CYS A 99 -9.49 7.41 1.01
CA CYS A 99 -10.88 7.14 1.34
C CYS A 99 -11.82 7.34 0.14
N GLY A 100 -11.27 7.66 -1.03
CA GLY A 100 -12.02 7.84 -2.26
C GLY A 100 -12.62 6.54 -2.81
N ARG A 101 -13.60 6.69 -3.69
CA ARG A 101 -14.27 5.54 -4.28
C ARG A 101 -13.44 4.95 -5.41
N VAL A 102 -13.23 3.65 -5.40
CA VAL A 102 -12.59 2.90 -6.49
C VAL A 102 -13.66 2.44 -7.48
N GLY A 103 -13.46 2.73 -8.76
CA GLY A 103 -14.43 2.47 -9.83
C GLY A 103 -14.31 1.12 -10.52
N TYR A 104 -13.42 0.24 -10.08
CA TYR A 104 -13.18 -1.08 -10.69
C TYR A 104 -12.88 -2.16 -9.65
N GLU A 105 -13.02 -3.41 -10.08
CA GLU A 105 -12.73 -4.60 -9.29
C GLU A 105 -11.47 -5.29 -9.83
N ALA A 106 -10.53 -5.57 -8.96
CA ALA A 106 -9.34 -6.37 -9.24
C ALA A 106 -8.71 -6.88 -7.93
N ASP A 107 -8.01 -7.98 -7.98
CA ASP A 107 -7.28 -8.54 -6.84
C ASP A 107 -5.77 -8.48 -7.04
N GLY A 108 -5.33 -7.96 -8.18
CA GLY A 108 -3.96 -7.60 -8.48
C GLY A 108 -3.86 -6.26 -9.19
N LEU A 109 -2.77 -5.54 -8.95
CA LEU A 109 -2.44 -4.29 -9.62
C LEU A 109 -1.04 -4.40 -10.21
N MET A 110 -0.80 -3.80 -11.38
CA MET A 110 0.53 -3.69 -11.96
C MET A 110 0.70 -2.34 -12.64
N THR A 111 1.93 -1.80 -12.66
CA THR A 111 2.24 -0.56 -13.37
C THR A 111 3.74 -0.42 -13.65
N ASP A 112 4.07 0.32 -14.70
CA ASP A 112 5.40 0.84 -15.01
C ASP A 112 5.49 2.36 -14.80
N LEU A 113 4.42 2.99 -14.33
CA LEU A 113 4.37 4.44 -14.11
C LEU A 113 5.25 4.83 -12.91
N PRO A 114 6.22 5.74 -13.09
CA PRO A 114 7.01 6.23 -11.98
C PRO A 114 6.16 7.11 -11.03
N GLY A 115 6.50 7.08 -9.75
CA GLY A 115 5.81 7.91 -8.75
C GLY A 115 4.44 7.39 -8.32
N VAL A 116 4.04 6.20 -8.76
CA VAL A 116 2.79 5.54 -8.38
C VAL A 116 3.04 4.53 -7.27
N ALA A 117 2.13 4.49 -6.29
CA ALA A 117 2.07 3.45 -5.26
C ALA A 117 0.85 2.55 -5.51
N LEU A 118 1.08 1.25 -5.66
CA LEU A 118 0.01 0.25 -5.72
C LEU A 118 -0.34 -0.18 -4.29
N VAL A 119 -1.62 -0.20 -3.96
CA VAL A 119 -2.10 -0.56 -2.62
C VAL A 119 -3.03 -1.76 -2.69
N ILE A 120 -2.65 -2.82 -1.99
CA ILE A 120 -3.45 -4.03 -1.80
C ILE A 120 -3.73 -4.21 -0.31
N TYR A 121 -4.94 -4.61 0.02
CA TYR A 121 -5.37 -4.92 1.37
C TYR A 121 -5.30 -6.43 1.62
N SER A 122 -4.77 -6.81 2.75
CA SER A 122 -4.72 -8.21 3.18
C SER A 122 -5.14 -8.33 4.65
N ALA A 123 -5.91 -9.37 4.94
CA ALA A 123 -6.21 -9.83 6.29
C ALA A 123 -5.72 -11.28 6.44
N ASP A 124 -6.44 -12.23 5.84
CA ASP A 124 -6.10 -13.66 5.90
C ASP A 124 -5.37 -14.15 4.65
N CYS A 125 -5.51 -13.42 3.52
CA CYS A 125 -4.82 -13.74 2.27
C CYS A 125 -3.34 -13.37 2.34
N ILE A 126 -2.51 -14.12 1.62
CA ILE A 126 -1.09 -13.84 1.47
C ILE A 126 -0.91 -12.78 0.38
N PRO A 127 -0.40 -11.58 0.69
CA PRO A 127 -0.03 -10.60 -0.32
C PRO A 127 1.27 -11.01 -1.00
N ILE A 128 1.36 -10.78 -2.32
CA ILE A 128 2.56 -11.08 -3.10
C ILE A 128 2.97 -9.78 -3.80
N LEU A 129 4.24 -9.39 -3.62
CA LEU A 129 4.82 -8.24 -4.28
C LEU A 129 5.78 -8.72 -5.38
N PHE A 130 5.66 -8.15 -6.57
CA PHE A 130 6.54 -8.40 -7.68
C PHE A 130 7.26 -7.12 -8.10
N TYR A 131 8.52 -7.24 -8.45
CA TYR A 131 9.32 -6.17 -9.02
C TYR A 131 10.25 -6.69 -10.11
N ASP A 132 10.13 -6.15 -11.32
CA ASP A 132 11.07 -6.34 -12.42
C ASP A 132 11.94 -5.07 -12.58
N PRO A 133 13.20 -5.09 -12.10
CA PRO A 133 14.07 -3.92 -12.19
C PRO A 133 14.47 -3.58 -13.63
N SER A 134 14.48 -4.56 -14.54
CA SER A 134 14.85 -4.34 -15.94
C SER A 134 13.78 -3.58 -16.71
N ARG A 135 12.53 -3.90 -16.46
CA ARG A 135 11.36 -3.23 -17.06
C ARG A 135 10.81 -2.12 -16.18
N ARG A 136 11.27 -2.03 -14.94
CA ARG A 136 10.76 -1.10 -13.90
C ARG A 136 9.26 -1.23 -13.68
N VAL A 137 8.79 -2.47 -13.65
CA VAL A 137 7.38 -2.82 -13.39
C VAL A 137 7.25 -3.31 -11.96
N ILE A 138 6.21 -2.84 -11.27
CA ILE A 138 5.77 -3.33 -9.96
C ILE A 138 4.38 -3.95 -10.07
N ALA A 139 4.11 -4.96 -9.24
CA ALA A 139 2.79 -5.57 -9.11
C ALA A 139 2.58 -6.11 -7.68
#